data_6574dc28767452314d38194b8869dbe2
#
_entry.id   6574dc28767452314d38194b8869dbe2
#
_cell.length_a   1.000
_cell.length_b   1.000
_cell.length_c   1.000
_cell.angle_alpha   90.00
_cell.angle_beta   90.00
_cell.angle_gamma   90.00
#
_symmetry.space_group_name_H-M   'P 1'
#
loop_
_entity.id
_entity.type
_entity.pdbx_description
1 polymer ?
#
loop_
_entity_poly.entity_id
_entity_poly.type
_entity_poly.pdbx_seq_one_letter_code
_entity_poly.pdbx_strand_id
1 'polypeptide(L)'
;MCIRDSRYTVESVEQLYSYINWSSTHGEKINVYLRLTSGNQFGMDEEAIEKIIASRDQFPMIKVCGIHFFSGTQKKTAEKFSKEIAYLDKFCWKIEQKYGFTMSELEYGPGIAVPYFKDQEDTLEADIKVIKTAISGMKWKGKVMLEMGRAFVASCGYYLTCVHECKKNNDRNYCIVDGGMHQIQYDGQIRGMYQPKCRMYPDGREGKKEKWTICGALCTANDVLVRDIELTAPGEGSVIIFENAGAYAMTEGMSLFLS
;
A
#
# COMPACT_ATOMS: atom_id res chain seq x y z
N MET A 1 14.49 14.71 14.88
CA MET A 1 14.28 14.80 13.43
C MET A 1 14.41 16.26 13.04
N CYS A 2 15.32 16.61 12.15
CA CYS A 2 15.53 18.02 11.79
C CYS A 2 14.41 18.45 10.83
N ILE A 3 13.51 19.30 11.27
CA ILE A 3 12.33 19.77 10.50
C ILE A 3 12.76 20.49 9.19
N ARG A 4 13.98 21.00 9.13
CA ARG A 4 14.50 21.74 7.97
C ARG A 4 14.65 20.92 6.69
N ASP A 5 14.77 19.60 6.80
CA ASP A 5 14.93 18.69 5.65
C ASP A 5 13.60 18.02 5.25
N SER A 6 12.53 18.32 5.97
CA SER A 6 11.21 17.76 5.68
C SER A 6 10.58 18.43 4.47
N ARG A 7 9.82 17.65 3.72
CA ARG A 7 8.95 18.11 2.65
C ARG A 7 7.52 17.81 3.03
N TYR A 8 6.62 18.70 2.69
CA TYR A 8 5.20 18.56 2.99
C TYR A 8 4.43 18.38 1.69
N THR A 9 3.57 17.40 1.64
CA THR A 9 2.68 17.19 0.50
C THR A 9 1.47 18.11 0.63
N VAL A 10 1.21 18.89 -0.42
CA VAL A 10 0.08 19.83 -0.54
C VAL A 10 -1.03 19.16 -1.33
N GLU A 11 -2.16 18.94 -0.69
CA GLU A 11 -3.32 18.25 -1.24
C GLU A 11 -4.33 19.21 -1.90
N SER A 12 -4.35 20.49 -1.50
CA SER A 12 -5.29 21.48 -2.00
C SER A 12 -4.71 22.89 -1.97
N VAL A 13 -5.35 23.80 -2.69
CA VAL A 13 -4.99 25.21 -2.70
C VAL A 13 -5.16 25.85 -1.31
N GLU A 14 -6.20 25.46 -0.57
CA GLU A 14 -6.46 25.93 0.80
C GLU A 14 -5.35 25.50 1.76
N GLN A 15 -4.86 24.28 1.61
CA GLN A 15 -3.72 23.80 2.41
C GLN A 15 -2.44 24.56 2.07
N LEU A 16 -2.21 24.89 0.80
CA LEU A 16 -1.09 25.75 0.41
C LEU A 16 -1.16 27.11 1.10
N TYR A 17 -2.33 27.76 1.11
CA TYR A 17 -2.50 29.04 1.81
C TYR A 17 -2.25 28.92 3.32
N SER A 18 -2.61 27.83 3.94
CA SER A 18 -2.29 27.57 5.34
C SER A 18 -0.79 27.52 5.58
N TYR A 19 -0.03 26.88 4.69
CA TYR A 19 1.44 26.86 4.76
C TYR A 19 2.07 28.22 4.48
N ILE A 20 1.54 28.99 3.53
CA ILE A 20 1.99 30.37 3.26
C ILE A 20 1.81 31.24 4.51
N ASN A 21 0.64 31.20 5.14
CA ASN A 21 0.35 31.97 6.34
C ASN A 21 1.28 31.57 7.49
N TRP A 22 1.41 30.28 7.75
CA TRP A 22 2.29 29.77 8.79
C TRP A 22 3.75 30.20 8.58
N SER A 23 4.26 29.99 7.36
CA SER A 23 5.62 30.32 6.97
C SER A 23 5.91 31.81 7.11
N SER A 24 4.97 32.67 6.70
CA SER A 24 5.09 34.12 6.83
C SER A 24 5.09 34.58 8.29
N THR A 25 4.26 33.95 9.13
CA THR A 25 4.16 34.30 10.57
C THR A 25 5.41 33.87 11.33
N HIS A 26 6.02 32.74 10.99
CA HIS A 26 7.17 32.19 11.71
C HIS A 26 8.52 32.55 11.08
N GLY A 27 8.54 33.16 9.89
CA GLY A 27 9.77 33.49 9.17
C GLY A 27 10.56 32.27 8.69
N GLU A 28 9.92 31.11 8.54
CA GLU A 28 10.57 29.85 8.15
C GLU A 28 10.15 29.40 6.75
N LYS A 29 11.14 28.97 5.96
CA LYS A 29 10.87 28.41 4.63
C LYS A 29 10.37 26.99 4.73
N ILE A 30 9.36 26.67 3.91
CA ILE A 30 8.75 25.35 3.80
C ILE A 30 9.02 24.76 2.41
N ASN A 31 9.51 23.53 2.37
CA ASN A 31 9.64 22.76 1.14
C ASN A 31 8.38 21.93 0.91
N VAL A 32 7.79 22.00 -0.29
CA VAL A 32 6.54 21.30 -0.59
C VAL A 32 6.60 20.49 -1.87
N TYR A 33 5.84 19.38 -1.88
CA TYR A 33 5.38 18.72 -3.09
C TYR A 33 3.93 19.14 -3.35
N LEU A 34 3.59 19.34 -4.62
CA LEU A 34 2.20 19.51 -5.04
C LEU A 34 1.66 18.14 -5.48
N ARG A 35 0.64 17.66 -4.80
CA ARG A 35 0.06 16.37 -5.14
C ARG A 35 -0.83 16.48 -6.36
N LEU A 36 -0.43 15.77 -7.41
CA LEU A 36 -1.20 15.65 -8.64
C LEU A 36 -2.25 14.54 -8.46
N THR A 37 -3.52 14.87 -8.74
CA THR A 37 -4.59 13.89 -8.60
C THR A 37 -4.49 12.78 -9.65
N SER A 38 -4.91 11.60 -9.24
CA SER A 38 -5.13 10.45 -10.14
C SER A 38 -6.61 10.28 -10.54
N GLY A 39 -7.46 11.29 -10.25
CA GLY A 39 -8.88 11.27 -10.54
C GLY A 39 -9.75 10.81 -9.36
N ASN A 40 -9.23 10.87 -8.13
CA ASN A 40 -9.95 10.59 -6.89
C ASN A 40 -9.97 11.82 -5.97
N GLN A 41 -10.36 11.63 -4.71
CA GLN A 41 -10.47 12.72 -3.71
C GLN A 41 -9.13 13.33 -3.29
N PHE A 42 -7.99 12.78 -3.71
CA PHE A 42 -6.66 13.26 -3.31
C PHE A 42 -6.02 14.10 -4.39
N GLY A 43 -5.31 15.17 -3.94
CA GLY A 43 -4.50 16.02 -4.79
C GLY A 43 -5.30 17.02 -5.63
N MET A 44 -4.58 17.75 -6.46
CA MET A 44 -5.07 18.81 -7.33
C MET A 44 -4.95 18.40 -8.79
N ASP A 45 -5.78 18.95 -9.66
CA ASP A 45 -5.66 18.77 -11.10
C ASP A 45 -4.45 19.54 -11.68
N GLU A 46 -4.13 19.26 -12.95
CA GLU A 46 -3.01 19.91 -13.64
C GLU A 46 -3.17 21.43 -13.67
N GLU A 47 -4.40 21.94 -13.88
CA GLU A 47 -4.67 23.37 -14.00
C GLU A 47 -4.39 24.11 -12.69
N ALA A 48 -4.81 23.55 -11.55
CA ALA A 48 -4.56 24.12 -10.24
C ALA A 48 -3.05 24.15 -9.93
N ILE A 49 -2.33 23.07 -10.23
CA ILE A 49 -0.87 23.00 -10.06
C ILE A 49 -0.17 24.02 -10.97
N GLU A 50 -0.59 24.14 -12.22
CA GLU A 50 -0.04 25.13 -13.16
C GLU A 50 -0.23 26.58 -12.66
N LYS A 51 -1.41 26.90 -12.09
CA LYS A 51 -1.68 28.21 -11.48
C LYS A 51 -0.76 28.49 -10.29
N ILE A 52 -0.55 27.50 -9.43
CA ILE A 52 0.38 27.62 -8.28
C ILE A 52 1.80 27.91 -8.79
N ILE A 53 2.26 27.15 -9.76
CA ILE A 53 3.61 27.32 -10.31
C ILE A 53 3.78 28.68 -11.00
N ALA A 54 2.76 29.14 -11.72
CA ALA A 54 2.77 30.45 -12.37
C ALA A 54 2.86 31.61 -11.37
N SER A 55 2.28 31.45 -10.19
CA SER A 55 2.26 32.47 -9.12
C SER A 55 3.31 32.27 -8.02
N ARG A 56 4.23 31.33 -8.15
CA ARG A 56 5.20 30.93 -7.10
C ARG A 56 6.02 32.07 -6.52
N ASP A 57 6.29 33.10 -7.32
CA ASP A 57 7.08 34.25 -6.88
C ASP A 57 6.32 35.13 -5.88
N GLN A 58 5.00 34.95 -5.75
CA GLN A 58 4.16 35.66 -4.77
C GLN A 58 4.27 35.09 -3.35
N PHE A 59 4.84 33.90 -3.20
CA PHE A 59 5.03 33.23 -1.90
C PHE A 59 6.47 32.72 -1.70
N PRO A 60 7.44 33.64 -1.55
CA PRO A 60 8.88 33.30 -1.58
C PRO A 60 9.35 32.42 -0.41
N MET A 61 8.52 32.26 0.62
CA MET A 61 8.78 31.38 1.75
C MET A 61 8.37 29.92 1.49
N ILE A 62 7.65 29.66 0.42
CA ILE A 62 7.30 28.30 -0.01
C ILE A 62 8.20 27.89 -1.18
N LYS A 63 8.94 26.80 -0.98
CA LYS A 63 9.73 26.21 -2.06
C LYS A 63 9.02 25.00 -2.61
N VAL A 64 8.47 25.13 -3.83
CA VAL A 64 7.95 23.98 -4.56
C VAL A 64 9.14 23.14 -5.04
N CYS A 65 9.29 21.92 -4.52
CA CYS A 65 10.36 20.98 -4.89
C CYS A 65 9.97 20.15 -6.10
N GLY A 66 8.68 19.79 -6.20
CA GLY A 66 8.20 18.95 -7.28
C GLY A 66 6.78 18.46 -7.08
N ILE A 67 6.48 17.33 -7.69
CA ILE A 67 5.18 16.68 -7.67
C ILE A 67 5.23 15.43 -6.81
N HIS A 68 4.15 15.17 -6.08
CA HIS A 68 3.81 13.87 -5.51
C HIS A 68 2.68 13.24 -6.34
N PHE A 69 2.79 11.94 -6.64
CA PHE A 69 1.76 11.21 -7.37
C PHE A 69 1.61 9.78 -6.86
N PHE A 70 0.39 9.42 -6.49
CA PHE A 70 -0.01 8.07 -6.11
C PHE A 70 -1.40 7.76 -6.64
N SER A 71 -1.55 6.72 -7.44
CA SER A 71 -2.82 6.38 -8.11
C SER A 71 -3.50 5.12 -7.57
N GLY A 72 -2.99 4.57 -6.48
CA GLY A 72 -3.55 3.38 -5.84
C GLY A 72 -2.54 2.27 -5.59
N THR A 73 -2.95 1.29 -4.80
CA THR A 73 -2.16 0.15 -4.37
C THR A 73 -2.49 -1.12 -5.16
N GLN A 74 -1.73 -2.20 -4.92
CA GLN A 74 -1.95 -3.55 -5.46
C GLN A 74 -2.08 -3.60 -6.99
N LYS A 75 -1.28 -2.80 -7.69
CA LYS A 75 -1.22 -2.82 -9.15
C LYS A 75 -0.49 -4.06 -9.65
N LYS A 76 -1.16 -4.79 -10.56
CA LYS A 76 -0.70 -6.11 -11.04
C LYS A 76 -0.12 -6.09 -12.46
N THR A 77 -0.03 -4.94 -13.10
CA THR A 77 0.41 -4.86 -14.51
C THR A 77 1.52 -3.85 -14.69
N ALA A 78 2.64 -4.32 -15.21
CA ALA A 78 3.82 -3.50 -15.52
C ALA A 78 3.51 -2.33 -16.48
N GLU A 79 2.52 -2.50 -17.37
CA GLU A 79 2.07 -1.46 -18.31
C GLU A 79 1.53 -0.21 -17.60
N LYS A 80 0.87 -0.37 -16.43
CA LYS A 80 0.38 0.76 -15.64
C LYS A 80 1.53 1.65 -15.16
N PHE A 81 2.63 1.07 -14.67
CA PHE A 81 3.80 1.82 -14.24
C PHE A 81 4.40 2.63 -15.38
N SER A 82 4.57 2.01 -16.53
CA SER A 82 5.12 2.69 -17.72
C SER A 82 4.24 3.83 -18.20
N LYS A 83 2.91 3.66 -18.19
CA LYS A 83 1.95 4.72 -18.57
C LYS A 83 1.97 5.89 -17.58
N GLU A 84 1.99 5.62 -16.29
CA GLU A 84 2.05 6.63 -15.25
C GLU A 84 3.35 7.43 -15.31
N ILE A 85 4.49 6.77 -15.44
CA ILE A 85 5.79 7.42 -15.55
C ILE A 85 5.87 8.28 -16.82
N ALA A 86 5.36 7.80 -17.95
CA ALA A 86 5.29 8.58 -19.19
C ALA A 86 4.38 9.81 -19.07
N TYR A 87 3.26 9.68 -18.35
CA TYR A 87 2.37 10.79 -18.04
C TYR A 87 3.06 11.85 -17.16
N LEU A 88 3.73 11.42 -16.11
CA LEU A 88 4.47 12.31 -15.19
C LEU A 88 5.64 13.00 -15.89
N ASP A 89 6.38 12.28 -16.74
CA ASP A 89 7.44 12.86 -17.57
C ASP A 89 6.90 13.97 -18.48
N LYS A 90 5.80 13.71 -19.18
CA LYS A 90 5.13 14.69 -20.03
C LYS A 90 4.67 15.92 -19.25
N PHE A 91 4.11 15.71 -18.04
CA PHE A 91 3.65 16.80 -17.19
C PHE A 91 4.82 17.66 -16.69
N CYS A 92 5.86 17.04 -16.12
CA CYS A 92 7.04 17.75 -15.66
C CYS A 92 7.73 18.54 -16.79
N TRP A 93 7.83 17.94 -17.97
CA TRP A 93 8.37 18.61 -19.17
C TRP A 93 7.50 19.79 -19.63
N LYS A 94 6.16 19.64 -19.63
CA LYS A 94 5.21 20.72 -19.93
C LYS A 94 5.39 21.91 -19.00
N ILE A 95 5.55 21.68 -17.71
CA ILE A 95 5.78 22.71 -16.70
C ILE A 95 7.08 23.47 -16.98
N GLU A 96 8.15 22.75 -17.27
CA GLU A 96 9.44 23.36 -17.58
C GLU A 96 9.37 24.24 -18.84
N GLN A 97 8.76 23.74 -19.92
CA GLN A 97 8.64 24.49 -21.17
C GLN A 97 7.73 25.70 -21.04
N LYS A 98 6.64 25.62 -20.32
CA LYS A 98 5.63 26.67 -20.23
C LYS A 98 5.97 27.75 -19.21
N TYR A 99 6.57 27.40 -18.10
CA TYR A 99 6.79 28.29 -16.95
C TYR A 99 8.26 28.56 -16.63
N GLY A 100 9.20 27.98 -17.40
CA GLY A 100 10.63 28.07 -17.09
C GLY A 100 10.98 27.56 -15.70
N PHE A 101 10.17 26.61 -15.16
CA PHE A 101 10.34 26.08 -13.82
C PHE A 101 10.66 24.59 -13.87
N THR A 102 11.90 24.25 -13.57
CA THR A 102 12.34 22.85 -13.48
C THR A 102 12.09 22.34 -12.09
N MET A 103 11.19 21.38 -11.95
CA MET A 103 10.99 20.64 -10.72
C MET A 103 12.25 19.82 -10.42
N SER A 104 12.75 19.90 -9.18
CA SER A 104 13.96 19.16 -8.79
C SER A 104 13.66 17.70 -8.43
N GLU A 105 12.42 17.40 -8.03
CA GLU A 105 12.05 16.13 -7.45
C GLU A 105 10.68 15.66 -7.94
N LEU A 106 10.49 14.34 -8.02
CA LEU A 106 9.22 13.66 -8.26
C LEU A 106 9.10 12.55 -7.22
N GLU A 107 8.09 12.60 -6.38
CA GLU A 107 7.73 11.54 -5.45
C GLU A 107 6.63 10.69 -6.07
N TYR A 108 6.94 9.44 -6.35
CA TYR A 108 6.05 8.52 -7.06
C TYR A 108 5.78 7.27 -6.25
N GLY A 109 4.50 7.03 -5.95
CA GLY A 109 4.01 5.81 -5.34
C GLY A 109 3.52 4.82 -6.40
N PRO A 110 4.34 3.84 -6.81
CA PRO A 110 3.93 2.86 -7.83
C PRO A 110 2.79 1.96 -7.37
N GLY A 111 2.66 1.70 -6.08
CA GLY A 111 1.63 0.81 -5.55
C GLY A 111 1.79 -0.63 -6.02
N ILE A 112 3.03 -1.14 -6.06
CA ILE A 112 3.35 -2.51 -6.47
C ILE A 112 2.56 -3.51 -5.62
N ALA A 113 2.02 -4.54 -6.27
CA ALA A 113 1.24 -5.58 -5.62
C ALA A 113 2.10 -6.49 -4.72
N VAL A 114 1.51 -6.92 -3.61
CA VAL A 114 2.02 -8.00 -2.77
C VAL A 114 1.18 -9.26 -3.01
N PRO A 115 1.80 -10.42 -3.24
CA PRO A 115 1.08 -11.65 -3.51
C PRO A 115 0.55 -12.28 -2.21
N TYR A 116 -0.55 -11.76 -1.70
CA TYR A 116 -1.17 -12.24 -0.45
C TYR A 116 -1.82 -13.61 -0.57
N PHE A 117 -2.30 -13.96 -1.77
CA PHE A 117 -3.11 -15.17 -1.97
C PHE A 117 -2.33 -16.25 -2.72
N LYS A 118 -2.73 -17.52 -2.51
CA LYS A 118 -2.05 -18.72 -3.00
C LYS A 118 -1.77 -18.69 -4.50
N ASP A 119 -2.72 -18.19 -5.30
CA ASP A 119 -2.65 -18.19 -6.75
C ASP A 119 -2.00 -16.93 -7.34
N GLN A 120 -1.38 -16.11 -6.49
CA GLN A 120 -0.69 -14.89 -6.90
C GLN A 120 0.82 -15.13 -6.97
N GLU A 121 1.41 -14.69 -8.08
CA GLU A 121 2.86 -14.69 -8.26
C GLU A 121 3.49 -13.43 -7.68
N ASP A 122 4.74 -13.56 -7.24
CA ASP A 122 5.56 -12.42 -6.86
C ASP A 122 6.19 -11.79 -8.10
N THR A 123 5.77 -10.57 -8.41
CA THR A 123 6.25 -9.81 -9.58
C THR A 123 7.20 -8.67 -9.21
N LEU A 124 7.58 -8.54 -7.93
CA LEU A 124 8.31 -7.39 -7.40
C LEU A 124 9.57 -7.05 -8.20
N GLU A 125 10.42 -8.04 -8.46
CA GLU A 125 11.68 -7.80 -9.20
C GLU A 125 11.42 -7.36 -10.65
N ALA A 126 10.45 -7.98 -11.32
CA ALA A 126 10.06 -7.64 -12.68
C ALA A 126 9.48 -6.22 -12.74
N ASP A 127 8.61 -5.87 -11.81
CA ASP A 127 7.97 -4.56 -11.72
C ASP A 127 9.00 -3.46 -11.43
N ILE A 128 9.95 -3.69 -10.52
CA ILE A 128 11.05 -2.75 -10.25
C ILE A 128 11.91 -2.54 -11.51
N LYS A 129 12.18 -3.59 -12.27
CA LYS A 129 12.95 -3.48 -13.52
C LYS A 129 12.22 -2.62 -14.57
N VAL A 130 10.91 -2.79 -14.70
CA VAL A 130 10.07 -1.97 -15.58
C VAL A 130 10.08 -0.51 -15.14
N ILE A 131 9.84 -0.24 -13.86
CA ILE A 131 9.86 1.11 -13.28
C ILE A 131 11.23 1.76 -13.52
N LYS A 132 12.32 1.07 -13.22
CA LYS A 132 13.69 1.57 -13.45
C LYS A 132 13.93 1.94 -14.91
N THR A 133 13.49 1.07 -15.83
CA THR A 133 13.64 1.32 -17.27
C THR A 133 12.84 2.54 -17.71
N ALA A 134 11.59 2.66 -17.25
CA ALA A 134 10.73 3.78 -17.57
C ALA A 134 11.30 5.12 -17.04
N ILE A 135 11.75 5.15 -15.77
CA ILE A 135 12.38 6.33 -15.16
C ILE A 135 13.66 6.73 -15.93
N SER A 136 14.48 5.76 -16.31
CA SER A 136 15.72 6.04 -17.06
C SER A 136 15.45 6.65 -18.43
N GLY A 137 14.29 6.36 -19.03
CA GLY A 137 13.85 6.89 -20.32
C GLY A 137 13.20 8.28 -20.26
N MET A 138 12.93 8.84 -19.08
CA MET A 138 12.30 10.15 -18.95
C MET A 138 13.15 11.25 -19.57
N LYS A 139 12.48 12.24 -20.19
CA LYS A 139 13.10 13.48 -20.70
C LYS A 139 13.44 14.42 -19.55
N TRP A 140 12.52 14.57 -18.59
CA TRP A 140 12.78 15.31 -17.36
C TRP A 140 13.86 14.59 -16.53
N LYS A 141 14.79 15.36 -15.95
CA LYS A 141 16.02 14.82 -15.33
C LYS A 141 16.16 15.13 -13.84
N GLY A 142 15.09 15.42 -13.16
CA GLY A 142 15.09 15.57 -11.70
C GLY A 142 15.26 14.25 -10.96
N LYS A 143 15.28 14.32 -9.64
CA LYS A 143 15.37 13.14 -8.75
C LYS A 143 14.02 12.49 -8.59
N VAL A 144 13.92 11.19 -8.86
CA VAL A 144 12.74 10.39 -8.56
C VAL A 144 12.91 9.69 -7.21
N MET A 145 11.91 9.82 -6.35
CA MET A 145 11.77 9.06 -5.09
C MET A 145 10.58 8.13 -5.21
N LEU A 146 10.73 6.90 -4.75
CA LEU A 146 9.67 5.88 -4.77
C LEU A 146 9.10 5.67 -3.37
N GLU A 147 7.78 5.72 -3.25
CA GLU A 147 7.05 5.32 -2.05
C GLU A 147 6.58 3.87 -2.21
N MET A 148 7.16 2.95 -1.45
CA MET A 148 6.85 1.52 -1.57
C MET A 148 6.54 0.88 -0.19
N GLY A 149 5.65 1.49 0.61
CA GLY A 149 5.36 1.02 1.95
C GLY A 149 4.97 -0.47 1.99
N ARG A 150 3.89 -0.85 1.33
CA ARG A 150 3.35 -2.21 1.34
C ARG A 150 4.35 -3.24 0.80
N ALA A 151 4.86 -3.05 -0.40
CA ALA A 151 5.78 -3.98 -1.05
C ALA A 151 7.11 -4.13 -0.30
N PHE A 152 7.51 -3.11 0.46
CA PHE A 152 8.79 -3.10 1.17
C PHE A 152 8.78 -3.91 2.47
N VAL A 153 7.65 -3.94 3.19
CA VAL A 153 7.61 -4.53 4.54
C VAL A 153 6.60 -5.68 4.70
N ALA A 154 5.76 -5.97 3.70
CA ALA A 154 4.76 -7.04 3.84
C ALA A 154 5.39 -8.38 4.21
N SER A 155 6.47 -8.78 3.54
CA SER A 155 7.16 -10.05 3.78
C SER A 155 7.95 -10.11 5.10
N CYS A 156 8.12 -8.98 5.80
CA CYS A 156 8.83 -8.93 7.09
C CYS A 156 7.98 -9.42 8.27
N GLY A 157 6.66 -9.59 8.09
CA GLY A 157 5.75 -9.94 9.17
C GLY A 157 4.95 -11.21 8.90
N TYR A 158 4.71 -11.93 10.00
CA TYR A 158 3.84 -13.10 10.06
C TYR A 158 2.80 -12.89 11.15
N TYR A 159 1.58 -13.37 10.89
CA TYR A 159 0.56 -13.47 11.92
C TYR A 159 0.39 -14.94 12.32
N LEU A 160 0.52 -15.21 13.62
CA LEU A 160 0.42 -16.54 14.21
C LEU A 160 -0.83 -16.64 15.06
N THR A 161 -1.58 -17.72 14.90
CA THR A 161 -2.77 -18.01 15.69
C THR A 161 -2.83 -19.51 16.03
N CYS A 162 -3.21 -19.84 17.27
CA CYS A 162 -3.25 -21.20 17.75
C CYS A 162 -4.61 -21.85 17.51
N VAL A 163 -4.60 -23.12 17.15
CA VAL A 163 -5.82 -23.93 17.05
C VAL A 163 -6.25 -24.36 18.44
N HIS A 164 -7.46 -23.98 18.84
CA HIS A 164 -8.10 -24.39 20.09
C HIS A 164 -8.94 -25.65 19.94
N GLU A 165 -9.63 -25.79 18.80
CA GLU A 165 -10.56 -26.88 18.58
C GLU A 165 -10.56 -27.30 17.10
N CYS A 166 -10.62 -28.60 16.85
CA CYS A 166 -10.92 -29.16 15.56
C CYS A 166 -12.20 -29.99 15.63
N LYS A 167 -13.13 -29.77 14.69
CA LYS A 167 -14.38 -30.48 14.63
C LYS A 167 -14.87 -30.71 13.21
N LYS A 168 -15.77 -31.69 13.07
CA LYS A 168 -16.44 -31.98 11.81
C LYS A 168 -17.95 -31.78 11.97
N ASN A 169 -18.50 -30.91 11.11
CA ASN A 169 -19.94 -30.68 11.04
C ASN A 169 -20.40 -30.83 9.57
N ASN A 170 -21.43 -31.66 9.32
CA ASN A 170 -22.00 -31.85 7.99
C ASN A 170 -20.92 -32.11 6.91
N ASP A 171 -20.01 -33.03 7.19
CA ASP A 171 -18.87 -33.42 6.30
C ASP A 171 -17.84 -32.33 6.00
N ARG A 172 -17.87 -31.21 6.72
CA ARG A 172 -16.86 -30.17 6.67
C ARG A 172 -16.01 -30.14 7.92
N ASN A 173 -14.70 -30.01 7.72
CA ASN A 173 -13.75 -29.91 8.82
C ASN A 173 -13.50 -28.43 9.16
N TYR A 174 -13.48 -28.13 10.46
CA TYR A 174 -13.28 -26.77 10.99
C TYR A 174 -12.16 -26.78 12.02
N CYS A 175 -11.25 -25.81 11.95
CA CYS A 175 -10.34 -25.44 13.02
C CYS A 175 -10.77 -24.08 13.58
N ILE A 176 -10.99 -24.01 14.88
CA ILE A 176 -11.25 -22.76 15.59
C ILE A 176 -9.93 -22.29 16.20
N VAL A 177 -9.54 -21.06 15.88
CA VAL A 177 -8.30 -20.47 16.37
C VAL A 177 -8.56 -19.35 17.38
N ASP A 178 -7.55 -18.98 18.17
CA ASP A 178 -7.61 -17.91 19.18
C ASP A 178 -7.65 -16.50 18.60
N GLY A 179 -7.31 -16.36 17.33
CA GLY A 179 -7.40 -15.09 16.59
C GLY A 179 -8.70 -14.95 15.80
N GLY A 180 -8.67 -14.11 14.79
CA GLY A 180 -9.83 -13.89 13.91
C GLY A 180 -9.71 -12.68 13.02
N MET A 181 -10.80 -12.36 12.33
CA MET A 181 -10.89 -11.24 11.39
C MET A 181 -10.68 -9.87 12.02
N HIS A 182 -10.74 -9.76 13.34
CA HIS A 182 -10.47 -8.54 14.08
C HIS A 182 -8.97 -8.23 14.18
N GLN A 183 -8.12 -9.21 13.92
CA GLN A 183 -6.67 -9.09 14.03
C GLN A 183 -5.95 -9.09 12.69
N ILE A 184 -6.54 -9.67 11.64
CA ILE A 184 -5.91 -9.73 10.32
C ILE A 184 -6.93 -9.64 9.19
N GLN A 185 -6.61 -8.82 8.20
CA GLN A 185 -7.32 -8.69 6.94
C GLN A 185 -6.32 -8.33 5.85
N TYR A 186 -6.32 -9.06 4.75
CA TYR A 186 -5.51 -8.70 3.58
C TYR A 186 -6.29 -7.84 2.61
N ASP A 187 -5.61 -6.86 2.02
CA ASP A 187 -6.18 -6.02 0.97
C ASP A 187 -6.71 -6.86 -0.21
N GLY A 188 -7.95 -6.61 -0.60
CA GLY A 188 -8.64 -7.38 -1.64
C GLY A 188 -9.10 -8.77 -1.20
N GLN A 189 -9.04 -9.10 0.09
CA GLN A 189 -9.54 -10.37 0.61
C GLN A 189 -11.07 -10.44 0.53
N ILE A 190 -11.56 -11.35 -0.31
CA ILE A 190 -12.95 -11.79 -0.30
C ILE A 190 -12.99 -13.12 0.45
N ARG A 191 -13.56 -13.10 1.66
CA ARG A 191 -13.58 -14.26 2.56
C ARG A 191 -14.24 -15.46 1.90
N GLY A 192 -13.54 -16.59 2.01
CA GLY A 192 -13.99 -17.84 1.41
C GLY A 192 -13.76 -17.96 -0.09
N MET A 193 -13.23 -16.93 -0.76
CA MET A 193 -12.93 -16.93 -2.19
C MET A 193 -11.44 -17.02 -2.46
N TYR A 194 -10.64 -16.20 -1.76
CA TYR A 194 -9.19 -16.19 -1.90
C TYR A 194 -8.55 -16.78 -0.66
N GLN A 195 -7.65 -17.75 -0.85
CA GLN A 195 -6.87 -18.36 0.23
C GLN A 195 -5.62 -17.53 0.49
N PRO A 196 -5.49 -16.87 1.67
CA PRO A 196 -4.23 -16.26 2.06
C PRO A 196 -3.10 -17.28 2.08
N LYS A 197 -1.87 -16.84 1.79
CA LYS A 197 -0.69 -17.67 1.96
C LYS A 197 -0.49 -17.94 3.44
N CYS A 198 -0.69 -19.19 3.83
CA CYS A 198 -0.49 -19.63 5.20
C CYS A 198 -0.05 -21.07 5.25
N ARG A 199 0.55 -21.47 6.38
CA ARG A 199 1.01 -22.82 6.66
C ARG A 199 0.74 -23.18 8.13
N MET A 200 0.82 -24.46 8.44
CA MET A 200 0.62 -24.96 9.80
C MET A 200 1.96 -25.40 10.41
N TYR A 201 2.11 -25.16 11.72
CA TYR A 201 3.20 -25.71 12.54
C TYR A 201 2.61 -26.55 13.69
N PRO A 202 3.21 -27.70 14.07
CA PRO A 202 4.35 -28.33 13.41
C PRO A 202 3.98 -28.82 11.99
N ASP A 203 4.95 -28.71 11.09
CA ASP A 203 4.87 -29.24 9.73
C ASP A 203 5.21 -30.75 9.74
N GLY A 204 4.84 -31.46 8.65
CA GLY A 204 5.25 -32.85 8.44
C GLY A 204 4.54 -33.88 9.31
N ARG A 205 3.35 -33.59 9.84
CA ARG A 205 2.52 -34.60 10.52
C ARG A 205 2.16 -35.74 9.56
N GLU A 206 2.19 -36.97 10.08
CA GLU A 206 1.73 -38.14 9.31
C GLU A 206 0.20 -38.12 9.20
N GLY A 207 -0.31 -38.51 8.03
CA GLY A 207 -1.74 -38.60 7.76
C GLY A 207 -2.14 -38.13 6.38
N LYS A 208 -3.43 -38.22 6.11
CA LYS A 208 -4.02 -37.74 4.87
C LYS A 208 -4.27 -36.23 4.94
N LYS A 209 -3.93 -35.52 3.86
CA LYS A 209 -4.35 -34.15 3.68
C LYS A 209 -5.85 -34.07 3.47
N GLU A 210 -6.50 -33.25 4.25
CA GLU A 210 -7.93 -32.99 4.16
C GLU A 210 -8.18 -31.48 4.06
N LYS A 211 -9.34 -31.10 3.53
CA LYS A 211 -9.75 -29.70 3.44
C LYS A 211 -10.30 -29.23 4.79
N TRP A 212 -9.80 -28.11 5.26
CA TRP A 212 -10.18 -27.48 6.52
C TRP A 212 -10.61 -26.02 6.32
N THR A 213 -11.56 -25.57 7.12
CA THR A 213 -11.92 -24.17 7.23
C THR A 213 -11.37 -23.63 8.55
N ILE A 214 -10.55 -22.59 8.48
CA ILE A 214 -9.98 -21.90 9.64
C ILE A 214 -10.93 -20.77 10.03
N CYS A 215 -11.51 -20.86 11.21
CA CYS A 215 -12.44 -19.89 11.77
C CYS A 215 -11.83 -19.22 13.00
N GLY A 216 -12.07 -17.92 13.15
CA GLY A 216 -11.66 -17.20 14.35
C GLY A 216 -12.59 -17.43 15.55
N ALA A 217 -12.27 -16.73 16.64
CA ALA A 217 -12.96 -16.86 17.94
C ALA A 217 -14.18 -15.93 18.11
N LEU A 218 -14.48 -15.09 17.13
CA LEU A 218 -15.62 -14.16 17.23
C LEU A 218 -16.97 -14.87 17.08
N CYS A 219 -17.99 -14.37 17.76
CA CYS A 219 -19.34 -14.92 17.71
C CYS A 219 -20.11 -14.56 16.42
N THR A 220 -19.48 -14.71 15.28
CA THR A 220 -20.08 -14.49 13.95
C THR A 220 -19.66 -15.56 12.96
N ALA A 221 -20.60 -16.02 12.13
CA ALA A 221 -20.32 -16.95 11.05
C ALA A 221 -19.42 -16.37 9.94
N ASN A 222 -19.18 -15.07 9.96
CA ASN A 222 -18.31 -14.38 9.02
C ASN A 222 -16.83 -14.42 9.45
N ASP A 223 -16.51 -14.86 10.68
CA ASP A 223 -15.15 -14.95 11.15
C ASP A 223 -14.45 -16.19 10.58
N VAL A 224 -14.22 -16.15 9.28
CA VAL A 224 -13.54 -17.18 8.50
C VAL A 224 -12.27 -16.59 7.92
N LEU A 225 -11.12 -17.08 8.37
CA LEU A 225 -9.81 -16.64 7.87
C LEU A 225 -9.43 -17.32 6.56
N VAL A 226 -9.66 -18.64 6.47
CA VAL A 226 -9.35 -19.43 5.27
C VAL A 226 -10.41 -20.51 5.08
N ARG A 227 -10.84 -20.75 3.84
CA ARG A 227 -11.68 -21.90 3.47
C ARG A 227 -10.89 -22.92 2.65
N ASP A 228 -11.24 -24.19 2.85
CA ASP A 228 -10.77 -25.33 2.05
C ASP A 228 -9.24 -25.43 1.92
N ILE A 229 -8.52 -25.00 2.98
CA ILE A 229 -7.06 -25.20 3.03
C ILE A 229 -6.75 -26.69 3.28
N GLU A 230 -5.81 -27.24 2.54
CA GLU A 230 -5.35 -28.61 2.73
C GLU A 230 -4.34 -28.69 3.87
N LEU A 231 -4.73 -29.35 4.96
CA LEU A 231 -3.89 -29.59 6.13
C LEU A 231 -3.86 -31.08 6.49
N THR A 232 -2.74 -31.51 7.08
CA THR A 232 -2.56 -32.87 7.59
C THR A 232 -2.77 -32.87 9.09
N ALA A 233 -3.82 -33.54 9.56
CA ALA A 233 -4.12 -33.76 10.99
C ALA A 233 -3.92 -32.53 11.89
N PRO A 234 -4.57 -31.37 11.63
CA PRO A 234 -4.54 -30.26 12.55
C PRO A 234 -5.16 -30.70 13.89
N GLY A 235 -4.73 -30.07 14.97
CA GLY A 235 -5.26 -30.36 16.31
C GLY A 235 -4.97 -29.21 17.25
N GLU A 236 -5.49 -29.34 18.49
CA GLU A 236 -5.24 -28.38 19.55
C GLU A 236 -3.73 -28.13 19.72
N GLY A 237 -3.35 -26.85 19.86
CA GLY A 237 -1.96 -26.42 19.95
C GLY A 237 -1.22 -26.33 18.60
N SER A 238 -1.82 -26.72 17.48
CA SER A 238 -1.26 -26.39 16.15
C SER A 238 -1.30 -24.89 15.94
N VAL A 239 -0.29 -24.32 15.27
CA VAL A 239 -0.21 -22.91 14.96
C VAL A 239 -0.43 -22.70 13.46
N ILE A 240 -1.36 -21.85 13.10
CA ILE A 240 -1.53 -21.38 11.72
C ILE A 240 -0.72 -20.10 11.56
N ILE A 241 0.17 -20.09 10.58
CA ILE A 241 1.10 -18.98 10.29
C ILE A 241 0.68 -18.36 8.98
N PHE A 242 0.19 -17.13 9.03
CA PHE A 242 -0.15 -16.32 7.86
C PHE A 242 1.05 -15.50 7.43
N GLU A 243 1.36 -15.50 6.14
CA GLU A 243 2.51 -14.82 5.54
C GLU A 243 2.16 -13.41 5.07
N ASN A 244 3.19 -12.59 4.82
CA ASN A 244 3.04 -11.21 4.30
C ASN A 244 2.17 -10.29 5.17
N ALA A 245 2.21 -10.46 6.49
CA ALA A 245 1.43 -9.65 7.43
C ALA A 245 2.14 -8.36 7.90
N GLY A 246 3.34 -8.05 7.38
CA GLY A 246 4.19 -6.94 7.85
C GLY A 246 3.73 -5.55 7.45
N ALA A 247 2.72 -5.42 6.58
CA ALA A 247 2.19 -4.13 6.15
C ALA A 247 0.66 -4.14 6.12
N TYR A 248 0.04 -3.22 6.84
CA TYR A 248 -1.41 -2.94 6.87
C TYR A 248 -2.32 -4.10 7.31
N ALA A 249 -1.99 -5.36 7.05
CA ALA A 249 -2.86 -6.50 7.29
C ALA A 249 -3.44 -6.55 8.72
N MET A 250 -2.68 -6.10 9.72
CA MET A 250 -3.15 -5.99 11.11
C MET A 250 -4.08 -4.78 11.32
N THR A 251 -3.81 -3.66 10.68
CA THR A 251 -4.60 -2.42 10.81
C THR A 251 -5.86 -2.41 9.95
N GLU A 252 -5.92 -3.24 8.92
CA GLU A 252 -7.10 -3.47 8.08
C GLU A 252 -8.08 -4.49 8.73
N GLY A 253 -7.67 -5.14 9.82
CA GLY A 253 -8.54 -5.99 10.63
C GLY A 253 -9.68 -5.21 11.28
N MET A 254 -10.81 -5.87 11.53
CA MET A 254 -12.01 -5.27 12.16
C MET A 254 -11.82 -5.19 13.69
N SER A 255 -10.87 -4.38 14.14
CA SER A 255 -10.40 -4.32 15.55
C SER A 255 -11.49 -3.94 16.57
N LEU A 256 -12.57 -3.27 16.15
CA LEU A 256 -13.68 -2.83 17.01
C LEU A 256 -14.92 -3.73 16.92
N PHE A 257 -14.77 -4.99 16.53
CA PHE A 257 -15.89 -5.93 16.51
C PHE A 257 -16.37 -6.23 17.93
N LEU A 258 -17.64 -5.93 18.22
CA LEU A 258 -18.29 -6.07 19.55
C LEU A 258 -17.59 -5.31 20.70
N SER A 259 -16.96 -4.21 20.43
CA SER A 259 -16.43 -3.30 21.46
C SER A 259 -17.49 -2.34 21.97
#